data_849017afa2860d70ef78d2b38f31d194
#
_entry.id   849017afa2860d70ef78d2b38f31d194
#
_cell.length_a   1.000
_cell.length_b   1.000
_cell.length_c   1.000
_cell.angle_alpha   90.00
_cell.angle_beta   90.00
_cell.angle_gamma   90.00
#
_symmetry.space_group_name_H-M   'P 1'
#
loop_
_entity.id
_entity.type
_entity.pdbx_description
1 polymer ?
#
loop_
_entity_poly.entity_id
_entity_poly.type
_entity_poly.pdbx_seq_one_letter_code
_entity_poly.pdbx_strand_id
1 'polypeptide(L)'
;MASKVSARRPRPSLRRLTAVTLALGTLGALVAAAPPGVGDAPRNADHGFRERDLVSDIPGRAEKTDPNLVNPWGLARTPAGEIFVSDNGSDKATTYSGALDNRPVNILPRVVSIPEGGAPTGVVRNDTDAFRFTDSGTGKSGVARFLFAGEDGDVFAFNPEVNPTNAVRVAHEDSDGETAVFKGLTIVPGEKEHGEVKGQGEDCKKGGKCHEPRLLVANFRDARIDSFDTNFHLLPPDNRFQDPNIESGFAPFDVKLIGDKVFVTYAKQDADKHDDVAGPGNGFIDVFSTEGRLLKRFASHGVLNSPWGLETAPEKFGKFSGDLLVGNFGDGKINAFDLKTGRFEGTLRDLRGKPIVIPGLWGLQRGTDKSGGRNSVWFAAGINAENNGLLGTLRAEK
;
A
#
# COMPACT_ATOMS: atom_id res chain seq x y z
N MET A 1 -30.12 17.54 31.64
CA MET A 1 -30.40 16.95 30.31
C MET A 1 -29.22 16.06 29.94
N ALA A 2 -29.39 14.75 30.05
CA ALA A 2 -28.31 13.80 29.85
C ALA A 2 -28.25 13.38 28.37
N SER A 3 -27.14 13.68 27.72
CA SER A 3 -26.85 13.28 26.34
C SER A 3 -26.59 11.78 26.30
N LYS A 4 -27.39 11.04 25.53
CA LYS A 4 -27.20 9.60 25.26
C LYS A 4 -26.06 9.46 24.26
N VAL A 5 -24.91 8.97 24.73
CA VAL A 5 -23.86 8.44 23.86
C VAL A 5 -24.36 7.12 23.28
N SER A 6 -24.60 7.08 21.97
CA SER A 6 -24.97 5.88 21.24
C SER A 6 -23.70 5.05 20.99
N ALA A 7 -23.58 3.94 21.69
CA ALA A 7 -22.53 2.95 21.41
C ALA A 7 -22.86 2.25 20.09
N ARG A 8 -22.06 2.50 19.05
CA ARG A 8 -22.10 1.75 17.79
C ARG A 8 -21.57 0.35 18.04
N ARG A 9 -22.36 -0.65 17.73
CA ARG A 9 -21.95 -2.07 17.75
C ARG A 9 -21.06 -2.36 16.55
N PRO A 10 -20.01 -3.18 16.68
CA PRO A 10 -19.23 -3.61 15.52
C PRO A 10 -20.16 -4.38 14.57
N ARG A 11 -20.15 -4.02 13.29
CA ARG A 11 -20.88 -4.73 12.24
C ARG A 11 -20.05 -5.94 11.81
N PRO A 12 -20.57 -7.18 11.86
CA PRO A 12 -19.88 -8.30 11.26
C PRO A 12 -19.97 -8.21 9.74
N SER A 13 -18.84 -8.28 9.05
CA SER A 13 -18.79 -8.46 7.60
C SER A 13 -19.32 -9.86 7.25
N LEU A 14 -20.59 -9.97 6.90
CA LEU A 14 -21.17 -11.21 6.41
C LEU A 14 -20.81 -11.38 4.93
N ARG A 15 -19.69 -12.02 4.63
CA ARG A 15 -19.47 -12.60 3.30
C ARG A 15 -20.43 -13.77 3.10
N ARG A 16 -21.43 -13.60 2.23
CA ARG A 16 -22.27 -14.72 1.78
C ARG A 16 -21.45 -15.62 0.86
N LEU A 17 -21.16 -16.84 1.32
CA LEU A 17 -20.70 -17.94 0.46
C LEU A 17 -21.82 -18.31 -0.52
N THR A 18 -21.64 -17.96 -1.78
CA THR A 18 -22.50 -18.51 -2.85
C THR A 18 -21.94 -19.87 -3.25
N ALA A 19 -22.65 -20.93 -2.90
CA ALA A 19 -22.34 -22.28 -3.36
C ALA A 19 -22.64 -22.39 -4.87
N VAL A 20 -21.59 -22.61 -5.68
CA VAL A 20 -21.74 -22.95 -7.11
C VAL A 20 -21.94 -24.47 -7.22
N THR A 21 -23.12 -24.88 -7.64
CA THR A 21 -23.43 -26.27 -7.96
C THR A 21 -22.82 -26.65 -9.31
N LEU A 22 -21.87 -27.58 -9.34
CA LEU A 22 -21.30 -28.14 -10.57
C LEU A 22 -22.31 -29.12 -11.19
N ALA A 23 -22.77 -28.85 -12.39
CA ALA A 23 -23.43 -29.82 -13.24
C ALA A 23 -22.38 -30.57 -14.09
N LEU A 24 -22.27 -31.90 -13.90
CA LEU A 24 -21.47 -32.77 -14.74
C LEU A 24 -22.14 -32.97 -16.11
N GLY A 25 -21.54 -32.47 -17.16
CA GLY A 25 -21.85 -32.82 -18.54
C GLY A 25 -20.69 -33.61 -19.14
N THR A 26 -20.94 -34.89 -19.43
CA THR A 26 -20.00 -35.77 -20.13
C THR A 26 -20.06 -35.51 -21.65
N LEU A 27 -18.97 -35.00 -22.24
CA LEU A 27 -18.76 -35.04 -23.68
C LEU A 27 -17.41 -35.73 -23.97
N GLY A 28 -17.46 -36.81 -24.72
CA GLY A 28 -16.30 -37.55 -25.14
C GLY A 28 -15.43 -36.76 -26.14
N ALA A 29 -14.14 -36.72 -25.92
CA ALA A 29 -13.17 -36.10 -26.81
C ALA A 29 -12.30 -37.17 -27.50
N LEU A 30 -12.28 -37.09 -28.80
CA LEU A 30 -11.32 -37.80 -29.66
C LEU A 30 -9.90 -37.30 -29.35
N VAL A 31 -9.01 -38.23 -28.98
CA VAL A 31 -7.58 -37.94 -28.80
C VAL A 31 -6.90 -38.03 -30.16
N ALA A 32 -6.48 -36.90 -30.70
CA ALA A 32 -5.49 -36.84 -31.76
C ALA A 32 -4.09 -36.76 -31.14
N ALA A 33 -3.24 -37.76 -31.40
CA ALA A 33 -1.86 -37.76 -30.92
C ALA A 33 -1.04 -36.70 -31.67
N ALA A 34 -0.44 -35.79 -30.93
CA ALA A 34 0.54 -34.82 -31.42
C ALA A 34 1.94 -35.48 -31.50
N PRO A 35 2.80 -35.09 -32.47
CA PRO A 35 4.15 -35.62 -32.60
C PRO A 35 5.04 -35.22 -31.41
N PRO A 36 6.11 -36.01 -31.10
CA PRO A 36 6.98 -35.70 -29.97
C PRO A 36 7.73 -34.39 -30.23
N GLY A 37 7.43 -33.40 -29.40
CA GLY A 37 8.10 -32.12 -29.40
C GLY A 37 9.57 -32.27 -29.01
N VAL A 38 10.43 -31.60 -29.77
CA VAL A 38 11.86 -31.40 -29.49
C VAL A 38 11.99 -30.86 -28.06
N GLY A 39 12.68 -31.60 -27.20
CA GLY A 39 12.91 -31.21 -25.83
C GLY A 39 13.59 -29.85 -25.75
N ASP A 40 12.92 -28.87 -25.15
CA ASP A 40 13.55 -27.63 -24.71
C ASP A 40 14.70 -27.98 -23.75
N ALA A 41 15.90 -27.56 -24.12
CA ALA A 41 17.06 -27.61 -23.24
C ALA A 41 16.68 -26.89 -21.91
N PRO A 42 17.17 -27.35 -20.75
CA PRO A 42 16.89 -26.71 -19.49
C PRO A 42 17.36 -25.25 -19.57
N ARG A 43 16.43 -24.34 -19.70
CA ARG A 43 16.70 -22.92 -19.44
C ARG A 43 17.28 -22.86 -18.03
N ASN A 44 18.43 -22.20 -17.88
CA ASN A 44 19.11 -21.94 -16.61
C ASN A 44 18.07 -21.79 -15.50
N ALA A 45 18.23 -22.59 -14.44
CA ALA A 45 17.33 -22.56 -13.31
C ALA A 45 17.19 -21.11 -12.83
N ASP A 46 16.09 -20.46 -13.21
CA ASP A 46 15.71 -19.16 -12.67
C ASP A 46 15.53 -19.41 -11.18
N HIS A 47 16.51 -18.94 -10.40
CA HIS A 47 16.46 -19.00 -8.95
C HIS A 47 15.16 -18.34 -8.49
N GLY A 48 14.35 -19.07 -7.69
CA GLY A 48 13.09 -18.58 -7.19
C GLY A 48 13.27 -17.57 -6.05
N PHE A 49 12.16 -17.22 -5.43
CA PHE A 49 12.16 -16.33 -4.27
C PHE A 49 11.89 -17.13 -3.00
N ARG A 50 12.60 -16.77 -1.94
CA ARG A 50 12.33 -17.27 -0.59
C ARG A 50 11.42 -16.28 0.13
N GLU A 51 10.31 -16.79 0.61
CA GLU A 51 9.42 -16.14 1.56
C GLU A 51 9.82 -16.50 3.00
N ARG A 52 9.81 -15.52 3.89
CA ARG A 52 9.97 -15.71 5.34
C ARG A 52 8.85 -15.01 6.06
N ASP A 53 8.10 -15.75 6.85
CA ASP A 53 7.06 -15.25 7.76
C ASP A 53 7.72 -14.80 9.05
N LEU A 54 7.79 -13.49 9.26
CA LEU A 54 8.58 -12.90 10.34
C LEU A 54 7.75 -12.63 11.60
N VAL A 55 6.57 -12.03 11.46
CA VAL A 55 5.69 -11.67 12.58
C VAL A 55 4.25 -11.97 12.22
N SER A 56 3.49 -12.45 13.21
CA SER A 56 2.04 -12.61 13.13
C SER A 56 1.44 -12.36 14.52
N ASP A 57 0.19 -11.96 14.59
CA ASP A 57 -0.59 -11.94 15.84
C ASP A 57 -0.96 -13.34 16.32
N ILE A 58 -0.90 -14.35 15.44
CA ILE A 58 -1.21 -15.75 15.76
C ILE A 58 0.06 -16.43 16.33
N PRO A 59 0.02 -16.96 17.57
CA PRO A 59 1.14 -17.69 18.14
C PRO A 59 1.59 -18.89 17.27
N GLY A 60 2.90 -18.96 16.98
CA GLY A 60 3.50 -20.05 16.20
C GLY A 60 3.28 -19.99 14.69
N ARG A 61 2.59 -18.96 14.16
CA ARG A 61 2.38 -18.77 12.72
C ARG A 61 3.62 -18.23 12.01
N ALA A 62 4.41 -17.41 12.71
CA ALA A 62 5.63 -16.76 12.19
C ALA A 62 6.77 -16.87 13.21
N GLU A 63 7.95 -16.30 12.90
CA GLU A 63 9.12 -16.32 13.79
C GLU A 63 8.86 -15.66 15.14
N LYS A 64 8.03 -14.60 15.15
CA LYS A 64 7.64 -13.84 16.35
C LYS A 64 6.15 -13.63 16.38
N THR A 65 5.60 -13.49 17.60
CA THR A 65 4.19 -13.11 17.81
C THR A 65 4.13 -11.67 18.30
N ASP A 66 3.32 -10.84 17.64
CA ASP A 66 2.96 -9.49 18.08
C ASP A 66 1.43 -9.34 18.03
N PRO A 67 0.74 -9.28 19.17
CA PRO A 67 -0.72 -9.17 19.21
C PRO A 67 -1.26 -7.84 18.64
N ASN A 68 -0.40 -6.86 18.39
CA ASN A 68 -0.81 -5.60 17.77
C ASN A 68 -0.87 -5.68 16.23
N LEU A 69 -0.17 -6.65 15.61
CA LEU A 69 -0.10 -6.79 14.16
C LEU A 69 -1.37 -7.45 13.61
N VAL A 70 -2.51 -6.78 13.70
CA VAL A 70 -3.79 -7.29 13.17
C VAL A 70 -4.13 -6.57 11.88
N ASN A 71 -4.37 -7.32 10.80
CA ASN A 71 -4.67 -6.79 9.46
C ASN A 71 -3.71 -5.65 9.05
N PRO A 72 -2.39 -5.89 8.96
CA PRO A 72 -1.44 -4.85 8.59
C PRO A 72 -1.55 -4.50 7.10
N TRP A 73 -1.59 -3.19 6.80
CA TRP A 73 -1.71 -2.68 5.43
C TRP A 73 -0.46 -1.96 4.96
N GLY A 74 -0.31 -0.70 5.32
CA GLY A 74 0.75 0.17 4.83
C GLY A 74 2.10 -0.08 5.48
N LEU A 75 3.16 0.09 4.71
CA LEU A 75 4.55 -0.04 5.14
C LEU A 75 5.33 1.23 4.79
N ALA A 76 6.05 1.78 5.76
CA ALA A 76 6.98 2.89 5.54
C ALA A 76 8.32 2.63 6.21
N ARG A 77 9.40 3.25 5.70
CA ARG A 77 10.71 3.19 6.33
C ARG A 77 10.90 4.36 7.29
N THR A 78 11.36 4.08 8.51
CA THR A 78 11.81 5.15 9.40
C THR A 78 13.14 5.75 8.93
N PRO A 79 13.52 6.96 9.38
CA PRO A 79 14.86 7.50 9.09
C PRO A 79 16.00 6.59 9.56
N ALA A 80 15.80 5.80 10.62
CA ALA A 80 16.74 4.82 11.12
C ALA A 80 16.82 3.53 10.29
N GLY A 81 15.91 3.37 9.32
CA GLY A 81 15.84 2.20 8.44
C GLY A 81 15.04 1.03 8.99
N GLU A 82 14.20 1.26 9.98
CA GLU A 82 13.22 0.31 10.50
C GLU A 82 11.97 0.30 9.61
N ILE A 83 11.13 -0.72 9.74
CA ILE A 83 9.84 -0.82 9.04
C ILE A 83 8.74 -0.41 10.01
N PHE A 84 7.98 0.61 9.63
CA PHE A 84 6.81 1.11 10.33
C PHE A 84 5.56 0.63 9.60
N VAL A 85 4.62 0.09 10.34
CA VAL A 85 3.45 -0.65 9.80
C VAL A 85 2.18 -0.02 10.32
N SER A 86 1.19 0.20 9.46
CA SER A 86 -0.18 0.53 9.87
C SER A 86 -0.97 -0.77 10.08
N ASP A 87 -1.46 -0.98 11.29
CA ASP A 87 -2.18 -2.17 11.72
C ASP A 87 -3.68 -1.83 11.78
N ASN A 88 -4.37 -2.02 10.66
CA ASN A 88 -5.76 -1.60 10.46
C ASN A 88 -6.70 -2.21 11.50
N GLY A 89 -6.59 -3.52 11.74
CA GLY A 89 -7.51 -4.25 12.61
C GLY A 89 -7.32 -3.98 14.11
N SER A 90 -6.25 -3.30 14.51
CA SER A 90 -5.97 -2.99 15.92
C SER A 90 -5.93 -1.50 16.25
N ASP A 91 -6.16 -0.62 15.28
CA ASP A 91 -5.99 0.85 15.41
C ASP A 91 -4.60 1.21 15.94
N LYS A 92 -3.55 0.56 15.40
CA LYS A 92 -2.17 0.74 15.84
C LYS A 92 -1.24 1.05 14.67
N ALA A 93 -0.04 1.48 15.05
CA ALA A 93 1.11 1.35 14.17
C ALA A 93 2.30 0.78 14.96
N THR A 94 2.94 -0.22 14.38
CA THR A 94 4.04 -0.97 15.01
C THR A 94 5.35 -0.79 14.25
N THR A 95 6.47 -1.17 14.88
CA THR A 95 7.78 -0.96 14.29
C THR A 95 8.65 -2.21 14.39
N TYR A 96 9.33 -2.56 13.30
CA TYR A 96 10.15 -3.77 13.21
C TYR A 96 11.53 -3.48 12.62
N SER A 97 12.52 -4.29 13.01
CA SER A 97 13.87 -4.25 12.47
C SER A 97 14.48 -5.65 12.42
N GLY A 98 15.72 -5.77 12.04
CA GLY A 98 16.41 -7.06 11.98
C GLY A 98 16.00 -7.87 10.74
N ALA A 99 15.78 -9.17 10.89
CA ALA A 99 15.56 -10.12 9.79
C ALA A 99 16.65 -10.08 8.71
N LEU A 100 17.88 -9.70 9.09
CA LEU A 100 19.05 -9.64 8.23
C LEU A 100 19.60 -11.04 8.04
N ASP A 101 19.69 -11.49 6.81
CA ASP A 101 20.13 -12.85 6.46
C ASP A 101 19.31 -13.91 7.21
N ASN A 102 19.93 -14.72 8.08
CA ASN A 102 19.24 -15.71 8.90
C ASN A 102 18.98 -15.25 10.34
N ARG A 103 19.22 -13.95 10.64
CA ARG A 103 18.94 -13.39 11.97
C ARG A 103 17.46 -13.16 12.16
N PRO A 104 16.94 -13.26 13.39
CA PRO A 104 15.53 -13.03 13.66
C PRO A 104 15.10 -11.59 13.43
N VAL A 105 13.80 -11.39 13.26
CA VAL A 105 13.17 -10.08 13.34
C VAL A 105 13.15 -9.58 14.78
N ASN A 106 13.23 -8.25 14.96
CA ASN A 106 13.04 -7.59 16.24
C ASN A 106 11.73 -6.81 16.22
N ILE A 107 10.87 -7.05 17.19
CA ILE A 107 9.72 -6.21 17.49
C ILE A 107 10.23 -5.05 18.34
N LEU A 108 10.05 -3.83 17.91
CA LEU A 108 10.49 -2.65 18.63
C LEU A 108 9.39 -2.17 19.61
N PRO A 109 9.76 -1.54 20.73
CA PRO A 109 8.81 -1.25 21.80
C PRO A 109 7.83 -0.12 21.46
N ARG A 110 8.05 0.62 20.36
CA ARG A 110 7.17 1.70 19.97
C ARG A 110 5.92 1.12 19.31
N VAL A 111 4.79 1.33 19.98
CA VAL A 111 3.45 1.11 19.46
C VAL A 111 2.74 2.47 19.48
N VAL A 112 2.23 2.90 18.34
CA VAL A 112 1.49 4.16 18.21
C VAL A 112 0.00 3.82 18.16
N SER A 113 -0.80 4.45 19.01
CA SER A 113 -2.24 4.34 18.94
C SER A 113 -2.76 5.33 17.89
N ILE A 114 -3.57 4.84 16.98
CA ILE A 114 -4.40 5.64 16.10
C ILE A 114 -5.72 5.88 16.84
N PRO A 115 -6.34 7.06 16.79
CA PRO A 115 -7.64 7.29 17.42
C PRO A 115 -8.65 6.17 17.09
N GLU A 116 -9.47 5.79 18.09
CA GLU A 116 -10.39 4.65 18.00
C GLU A 116 -11.31 4.74 16.78
N GLY A 117 -11.41 3.64 16.05
CA GLY A 117 -12.16 3.54 14.79
C GLY A 117 -11.44 4.15 13.59
N GLY A 118 -10.15 4.50 13.73
CA GLY A 118 -9.37 5.12 12.66
C GLY A 118 -8.98 4.17 11.54
N ALA A 119 -9.02 2.85 11.80
CA ALA A 119 -8.74 1.79 10.81
C ALA A 119 -7.65 2.19 9.81
N PRO A 120 -6.38 2.40 10.26
CA PRO A 120 -5.33 2.97 9.41
C PRO A 120 -5.01 2.03 8.26
N THR A 121 -4.96 2.58 7.06
CA THR A 121 -4.69 1.88 5.80
C THR A 121 -3.27 2.15 5.32
N GLY A 122 -3.08 3.07 4.40
CA GLY A 122 -1.76 3.48 3.96
C GLY A 122 -0.99 4.25 5.03
N VAL A 123 0.34 4.21 4.96
CA VAL A 123 1.23 5.04 5.76
C VAL A 123 2.36 5.59 4.88
N VAL A 124 2.65 6.87 5.02
CA VAL A 124 3.77 7.52 4.32
C VAL A 124 4.68 8.26 5.30
N ARG A 125 5.99 8.15 5.08
CA ARG A 125 6.98 8.99 5.76
C ARG A 125 7.01 10.37 5.11
N ASN A 126 6.99 11.40 5.92
CA ASN A 126 7.20 12.77 5.46
C ASN A 126 8.70 13.11 5.53
N ASP A 127 9.29 13.34 4.36
CA ASP A 127 10.68 13.78 4.21
C ASP A 127 10.78 15.30 3.94
N THR A 128 9.68 16.05 4.14
CA THR A 128 9.61 17.51 4.00
C THR A 128 9.55 18.20 5.35
N ASP A 129 9.72 19.52 5.39
CA ASP A 129 9.50 20.33 6.59
C ASP A 129 8.06 20.87 6.69
N ALA A 130 7.18 20.44 5.79
CA ALA A 130 5.76 20.78 5.74
C ALA A 130 4.91 19.83 6.61
N PHE A 131 3.61 20.01 6.59
CA PHE A 131 2.63 19.20 7.34
C PHE A 131 2.83 19.29 8.87
N ARG A 132 2.80 20.53 9.34
CA ARG A 132 2.88 20.83 10.79
C ARG A 132 1.52 20.64 11.45
N PHE A 133 1.49 19.98 12.59
CA PHE A 133 0.28 19.77 13.38
C PHE A 133 0.51 20.08 14.86
N THR A 134 -0.58 20.21 15.59
CA THR A 134 -0.59 20.43 17.05
C THR A 134 -1.44 19.35 17.70
N ASP A 135 -0.92 18.72 18.74
CA ASP A 135 -1.70 17.85 19.60
C ASP A 135 -2.26 18.65 20.77
N SER A 136 -3.59 18.79 20.84
CA SER A 136 -4.29 19.50 21.89
C SER A 136 -4.10 18.86 23.27
N GLY A 137 -3.87 17.54 23.32
CA GLY A 137 -3.66 16.82 24.58
C GLY A 137 -2.31 17.12 25.22
N THR A 138 -1.26 17.25 24.43
CA THR A 138 0.09 17.59 24.92
C THR A 138 0.41 19.08 24.85
N GLY A 139 -0.35 19.85 24.07
CA GLY A 139 -0.08 21.26 23.76
C GLY A 139 1.14 21.48 22.87
N LYS A 140 1.75 20.41 22.31
CA LYS A 140 2.94 20.48 21.48
C LYS A 140 2.59 20.53 20.01
N SER A 141 3.47 21.19 19.24
CA SER A 141 3.39 21.28 17.78
C SER A 141 4.68 20.78 17.13
N GLY A 142 4.56 20.18 15.95
CA GLY A 142 5.72 19.70 15.19
C GLY A 142 5.34 19.31 13.77
N VAL A 143 6.35 19.06 12.95
CA VAL A 143 6.18 18.48 11.62
C VAL A 143 5.82 17.01 11.75
N ALA A 144 4.78 16.55 11.05
CA ALA A 144 4.44 15.13 10.98
C ALA A 144 5.63 14.35 10.42
N ARG A 145 6.03 13.28 11.11
CA ARG A 145 7.05 12.34 10.61
C ARG A 145 6.42 11.23 9.77
N PHE A 146 5.18 10.88 10.10
CA PHE A 146 4.36 9.94 9.35
C PHE A 146 2.94 10.47 9.24
N LEU A 147 2.31 10.16 8.11
CA LEU A 147 0.90 10.40 7.87
C LEU A 147 0.24 9.07 7.54
N PHE A 148 -1.00 8.91 8.00
CA PHE A 148 -1.82 7.73 7.75
C PHE A 148 -3.13 8.16 7.11
N ALA A 149 -3.65 7.32 6.23
CA ALA A 149 -5.05 7.34 5.82
C ALA A 149 -5.85 6.37 6.68
N GLY A 150 -7.13 6.62 6.87
CA GLY A 150 -8.05 5.74 7.58
C GLY A 150 -9.31 5.49 6.76
N GLU A 151 -9.92 4.32 6.92
CA GLU A 151 -11.09 3.91 6.12
C GLU A 151 -12.33 4.77 6.37
N ASP A 152 -12.40 5.46 7.50
CA ASP A 152 -13.50 6.39 7.83
C ASP A 152 -13.23 7.85 7.37
N GLY A 153 -12.44 8.05 6.30
CA GLY A 153 -12.18 9.38 5.72
C GLY A 153 -11.23 10.25 6.54
N ASP A 154 -10.50 9.64 7.44
CA ASP A 154 -9.58 10.34 8.32
C ASP A 154 -8.15 10.39 7.77
N VAL A 155 -7.44 11.48 8.08
CA VAL A 155 -5.98 11.57 7.96
C VAL A 155 -5.40 11.77 9.35
N PHE A 156 -4.38 10.97 9.68
CA PHE A 156 -3.70 11.08 10.97
C PHE A 156 -2.24 11.47 10.79
N ALA A 157 -1.74 12.31 11.71
CA ALA A 157 -0.34 12.73 11.77
C ALA A 157 0.35 12.19 13.01
N PHE A 158 1.59 11.75 12.87
CA PHE A 158 2.40 11.28 13.97
C PHE A 158 3.80 11.89 13.97
N ASN A 159 4.20 12.36 15.16
CA ASN A 159 5.57 12.75 15.48
C ASN A 159 5.83 12.42 16.95
N PRO A 160 6.83 11.58 17.29
CA PRO A 160 7.10 11.19 18.68
C PRO A 160 7.51 12.33 19.59
N GLU A 161 7.98 13.47 19.04
CA GLU A 161 8.32 14.66 19.83
C GLU A 161 7.07 15.47 20.21
N VAL A 162 5.99 15.35 19.42
CA VAL A 162 4.68 15.96 19.69
C VAL A 162 3.87 15.09 20.63
N ASN A 163 3.68 13.82 20.26
CA ASN A 163 3.07 12.80 21.11
C ASN A 163 3.82 11.46 20.90
N PRO A 164 4.43 10.88 21.95
CA PRO A 164 5.27 9.71 21.79
C PRO A 164 4.51 8.41 21.47
N THR A 165 3.20 8.38 21.76
CA THR A 165 2.39 7.15 21.73
C THR A 165 1.11 7.24 20.93
N ASN A 166 0.67 8.44 20.53
CA ASN A 166 -0.59 8.61 19.84
C ASN A 166 -0.41 9.44 18.55
N ALA A 167 -1.05 9.00 17.47
CA ALA A 167 -1.29 9.84 16.31
C ALA A 167 -2.46 10.80 16.59
N VAL A 168 -2.52 11.87 15.82
CA VAL A 168 -3.55 12.92 15.94
C VAL A 168 -4.31 12.99 14.62
N ARG A 169 -5.64 12.98 14.67
CA ARG A 169 -6.47 13.24 13.51
C ARG A 169 -6.31 14.70 13.07
N VAL A 170 -5.89 14.90 11.82
CA VAL A 170 -5.59 16.23 11.26
C VAL A 170 -6.55 16.63 10.14
N ALA A 171 -7.22 15.68 9.53
CA ALA A 171 -8.32 15.92 8.59
C ALA A 171 -9.37 14.81 8.70
N HIS A 172 -10.59 15.14 8.29
CA HIS A 172 -11.73 14.24 8.16
C HIS A 172 -12.59 14.71 7.00
N GLU A 173 -12.93 13.78 6.11
CA GLU A 173 -13.72 14.11 4.91
C GLU A 173 -14.97 13.26 4.84
N ASP A 174 -16.09 13.94 4.60
CA ASP A 174 -17.37 13.34 4.26
C ASP A 174 -17.63 13.49 2.76
N SER A 175 -18.33 12.53 2.17
CA SER A 175 -18.78 12.54 0.78
C SER A 175 -20.27 12.29 0.72
N ASP A 176 -21.03 13.24 0.21
CA ASP A 176 -22.49 13.16 -0.02
C ASP A 176 -23.30 12.62 1.19
N GLY A 177 -22.85 12.96 2.41
CA GLY A 177 -23.49 12.53 3.67
C GLY A 177 -23.06 11.17 4.19
N GLU A 178 -22.07 10.55 3.58
CA GLU A 178 -21.34 9.38 4.06
C GLU A 178 -19.85 9.73 4.24
N THR A 179 -19.13 9.01 5.08
CA THR A 179 -17.71 9.22 5.23
C THR A 179 -16.96 8.79 3.96
N ALA A 180 -15.92 9.52 3.56
CA ALA A 180 -15.00 9.08 2.52
C ALA A 180 -14.34 7.75 2.94
N VAL A 181 -13.84 6.98 1.97
CA VAL A 181 -13.10 5.74 2.23
C VAL A 181 -11.68 5.90 1.70
N PHE A 182 -10.74 6.15 2.59
CA PHE A 182 -9.35 6.35 2.22
C PHE A 182 -8.57 5.03 2.27
N LYS A 183 -7.80 4.75 1.22
CA LYS A 183 -7.01 3.52 1.09
C LYS A 183 -5.50 3.82 1.08
N GLY A 184 -4.88 4.11 -0.03
CA GLY A 184 -3.46 4.48 -0.08
C GLY A 184 -3.21 5.98 0.02
N LEU A 185 -1.97 6.38 0.37
CA LEU A 185 -1.57 7.78 0.37
C LEU A 185 -0.09 7.97 0.05
N THR A 186 0.25 9.14 -0.48
CA THR A 186 1.64 9.55 -0.72
C THR A 186 1.82 11.05 -0.56
N ILE A 187 3.06 11.49 -0.30
CA ILE A 187 3.42 12.91 -0.34
C ILE A 187 4.11 13.18 -1.68
N VAL A 188 3.62 14.17 -2.41
CA VAL A 188 4.33 14.77 -3.53
C VAL A 188 5.09 15.97 -2.99
N PRO A 189 6.43 15.99 -3.09
CA PRO A 189 7.23 17.14 -2.65
C PRO A 189 6.95 18.33 -3.57
N GLY A 190 7.04 19.53 -3.02
CA GLY A 190 7.03 20.75 -3.82
C GLY A 190 8.25 20.83 -4.74
N GLU A 191 8.17 21.62 -5.79
CA GLU A 191 9.31 21.87 -6.65
C GLU A 191 10.41 22.58 -5.86
N LYS A 192 11.62 21.98 -5.82
CA LYS A 192 12.83 22.65 -5.38
C LYS A 192 13.43 23.32 -6.61
N GLU A 193 13.54 24.64 -6.61
CA GLU A 193 14.39 25.29 -7.60
C GLU A 193 15.81 24.73 -7.51
N HIS A 194 16.42 24.41 -8.65
CA HIS A 194 17.81 24.04 -8.75
C HIS A 194 18.71 25.18 -8.26
N GLY A 195 19.23 25.08 -7.04
CA GLY A 195 20.24 25.99 -6.50
C GLY A 195 20.00 26.35 -5.03
N GLU A 196 20.85 25.78 -4.17
CA GLU A 196 21.13 26.14 -2.77
C GLU A 196 19.97 26.20 -1.76
N VAL A 197 20.10 25.36 -0.74
CA VAL A 197 19.37 25.40 0.50
C VAL A 197 19.56 26.76 1.19
N LYS A 198 18.56 27.65 1.06
CA LYS A 198 18.36 28.75 2.00
C LYS A 198 16.90 28.82 2.39
N GLY A 199 16.69 28.83 3.69
CA GLY A 199 15.39 28.70 4.35
C GLY A 199 14.38 29.78 3.98
N GLN A 200 13.15 29.40 4.15
CA GLN A 200 11.95 30.21 4.32
C GLN A 200 11.52 31.18 3.22
N GLY A 201 10.52 30.76 2.43
CA GLY A 201 9.37 31.64 2.12
C GLY A 201 9.54 32.84 1.17
N GLU A 202 10.73 33.25 0.74
CA GLU A 202 10.90 34.51 0.01
C GLU A 202 11.26 34.39 -1.49
N ASP A 203 11.73 33.25 -1.97
CA ASP A 203 12.24 33.11 -3.34
C ASP A 203 11.20 32.75 -4.41
N CYS A 204 10.00 32.34 -4.00
CA CYS A 204 8.90 32.05 -4.93
C CYS A 204 8.21 33.28 -5.52
N LYS A 205 8.61 34.52 -5.13
CA LYS A 205 7.94 35.77 -5.53
C LYS A 205 8.34 36.31 -6.88
N LYS A 206 9.29 35.71 -7.58
CA LYS A 206 9.70 36.15 -8.94
C LYS A 206 9.18 35.26 -10.06
N GLY A 207 7.85 35.13 -10.16
CA GLY A 207 7.21 34.66 -11.40
C GLY A 207 7.24 33.14 -11.70
N GLY A 208 7.86 32.31 -10.86
CA GLY A 208 7.80 30.86 -10.94
C GLY A 208 6.65 30.33 -10.10
N LYS A 209 5.84 29.41 -10.64
CA LYS A 209 4.85 28.67 -9.84
C LYS A 209 5.57 27.62 -9.01
N CYS A 210 6.04 27.98 -7.81
CA CYS A 210 6.47 26.97 -6.84
C CYS A 210 5.24 26.20 -6.38
N HIS A 211 5.26 24.92 -6.56
CA HIS A 211 4.22 24.04 -5.99
C HIS A 211 4.67 23.61 -4.59
N GLU A 212 3.84 23.92 -3.59
CA GLU A 212 4.04 23.41 -2.23
C GLU A 212 3.85 21.89 -2.19
N PRO A 213 4.46 21.20 -1.21
CA PRO A 213 4.19 19.78 -1.00
C PRO A 213 2.69 19.54 -0.82
N ARG A 214 2.22 18.41 -1.32
CA ARG A 214 0.82 17.96 -1.17
C ARG A 214 0.76 16.53 -0.68
N LEU A 215 -0.24 16.24 0.12
CA LEU A 215 -0.63 14.89 0.46
C LEU A 215 -1.70 14.45 -0.54
N LEU A 216 -1.47 13.33 -1.22
CA LEU A 216 -2.43 12.68 -2.11
C LEU A 216 -2.98 11.45 -1.40
N VAL A 217 -4.29 11.29 -1.42
CA VAL A 217 -5.00 10.19 -0.77
C VAL A 217 -5.97 9.55 -1.77
N ALA A 218 -5.93 8.24 -1.90
CA ALA A 218 -6.87 7.48 -2.72
C ALA A 218 -8.22 7.42 -2.01
N ASN A 219 -9.17 8.23 -2.45
CA ASN A 219 -10.56 8.19 -2.00
C ASN A 219 -11.32 7.16 -2.84
N PHE A 220 -11.43 5.96 -2.28
CA PHE A 220 -12.02 4.82 -2.98
C PHE A 220 -13.52 5.00 -3.20
N ARG A 221 -14.25 5.56 -2.21
CA ARG A 221 -15.71 5.80 -2.33
C ARG A 221 -16.04 6.74 -3.48
N ASP A 222 -15.31 7.82 -3.60
CA ASP A 222 -15.59 8.87 -4.59
C ASP A 222 -14.89 8.65 -5.93
N ALA A 223 -14.13 7.57 -6.04
CA ALA A 223 -13.36 7.21 -7.23
C ALA A 223 -12.43 8.34 -7.72
N ARG A 224 -11.74 9.02 -6.78
CA ARG A 224 -10.81 10.11 -7.08
C ARG A 224 -9.57 10.10 -6.17
N ILE A 225 -8.56 10.85 -6.55
CA ILE A 225 -7.45 11.21 -5.66
C ILE A 225 -7.80 12.55 -4.99
N ASP A 226 -7.92 12.54 -3.68
CA ASP A 226 -8.03 13.74 -2.88
C ASP A 226 -6.64 14.32 -2.61
N SER A 227 -6.53 15.66 -2.68
CA SER A 227 -5.27 16.38 -2.46
C SER A 227 -5.42 17.32 -1.29
N PHE A 228 -4.51 17.24 -0.31
CA PHE A 228 -4.48 18.13 0.85
C PHE A 228 -3.27 19.06 0.77
N ASP A 229 -3.46 20.31 1.21
CA ASP A 229 -2.39 21.28 1.39
C ASP A 229 -1.52 20.94 2.62
N THR A 230 -0.49 21.75 2.86
CA THR A 230 0.44 21.56 3.98
C THR A 230 -0.18 21.83 5.38
N ASN A 231 -1.40 22.37 5.42
CA ASN A 231 -2.20 22.61 6.63
C ASN A 231 -3.33 21.57 6.78
N PHE A 232 -3.33 20.51 5.94
CA PHE A 232 -4.34 19.46 5.89
C PHE A 232 -5.73 19.92 5.45
N HIS A 233 -5.84 21.03 4.71
CA HIS A 233 -7.10 21.42 4.09
C HIS A 233 -7.25 20.67 2.77
N LEU A 234 -8.42 20.06 2.55
CA LEU A 234 -8.76 19.46 1.27
C LEU A 234 -8.77 20.54 0.19
N LEU A 235 -8.00 20.32 -0.87
CA LEU A 235 -8.01 21.21 -2.03
C LEU A 235 -9.26 20.93 -2.89
N PRO A 236 -9.85 21.98 -3.50
CA PRO A 236 -10.99 21.78 -4.37
C PRO A 236 -10.70 20.73 -5.44
N PRO A 237 -11.66 19.83 -5.75
CA PRO A 237 -11.53 18.86 -6.84
C PRO A 237 -11.21 19.57 -8.15
N ASP A 238 -10.24 19.05 -8.87
CA ASP A 238 -9.86 19.50 -10.20
C ASP A 238 -9.59 18.30 -11.13
N ASN A 239 -9.19 18.57 -12.37
CA ASN A 239 -8.92 17.50 -13.35
C ASN A 239 -7.55 16.83 -13.18
N ARG A 240 -6.86 17.02 -12.05
CA ARG A 240 -5.57 16.40 -11.77
C ARG A 240 -5.77 14.98 -11.23
N PHE A 241 -4.80 14.12 -11.52
CA PHE A 241 -4.83 12.71 -11.11
C PHE A 241 -6.07 11.95 -11.56
N GLN A 242 -6.64 12.36 -12.71
CA GLN A 242 -7.78 11.70 -13.33
C GLN A 242 -7.38 11.05 -14.65
N ASP A 243 -7.88 9.85 -14.88
CA ASP A 243 -7.92 9.24 -16.20
C ASP A 243 -9.36 9.23 -16.71
N PRO A 244 -9.67 10.02 -17.74
CA PRO A 244 -11.03 10.09 -18.29
C PRO A 244 -11.48 8.79 -18.95
N ASN A 245 -10.56 7.83 -19.15
CA ASN A 245 -10.82 6.54 -19.79
C ASN A 245 -10.82 5.38 -18.78
N ILE A 246 -10.82 5.65 -17.46
CA ILE A 246 -10.98 4.59 -16.47
C ILE A 246 -12.40 4.01 -16.57
N GLU A 247 -12.52 2.70 -16.49
CA GLU A 247 -13.82 2.04 -16.56
C GLU A 247 -14.68 2.38 -15.35
N SER A 248 -15.97 2.57 -15.58
CA SER A 248 -16.94 2.82 -14.51
C SER A 248 -16.93 1.68 -13.50
N GLY A 249 -16.99 2.03 -12.21
CA GLY A 249 -16.94 1.08 -11.11
C GLY A 249 -15.52 0.69 -10.69
N PHE A 250 -14.49 1.35 -11.23
CA PHE A 250 -13.13 1.28 -10.71
C PHE A 250 -12.76 2.58 -9.99
N ALA A 251 -12.02 2.44 -8.90
CA ALA A 251 -11.59 3.56 -8.08
C ALA A 251 -10.12 3.46 -7.71
N PRO A 252 -9.42 4.61 -7.45
CA PRO A 252 -8.07 4.60 -6.92
C PRO A 252 -7.99 3.80 -5.63
N PHE A 253 -7.05 2.84 -5.57
CA PHE A 253 -6.90 1.92 -4.46
C PHE A 253 -5.60 2.16 -3.68
N ASP A 254 -4.50 2.43 -4.38
CA ASP A 254 -3.29 2.97 -3.79
C ASP A 254 -2.72 4.09 -4.65
N VAL A 255 -1.96 4.98 -4.04
CA VAL A 255 -1.21 6.04 -4.70
C VAL A 255 0.20 6.11 -4.13
N LYS A 256 1.21 6.06 -5.01
CA LYS A 256 2.62 6.04 -4.58
C LYS A 256 3.51 6.89 -5.48
N LEU A 257 4.32 7.73 -4.86
CA LEU A 257 5.41 8.43 -5.54
C LEU A 257 6.59 7.47 -5.73
N ILE A 258 6.97 7.24 -6.99
CA ILE A 258 8.13 6.42 -7.37
C ILE A 258 9.02 7.26 -8.29
N GLY A 259 10.20 7.64 -7.80
CA GLY A 259 11.05 8.62 -8.48
C GLY A 259 10.37 9.97 -8.57
N ASP A 260 10.15 10.45 -9.79
CA ASP A 260 9.49 11.72 -10.13
C ASP A 260 8.05 11.54 -10.66
N LYS A 261 7.46 10.38 -10.45
CA LYS A 261 6.12 10.02 -10.97
C LYS A 261 5.21 9.46 -9.90
N VAL A 262 3.93 9.77 -10.04
CA VAL A 262 2.87 9.24 -9.17
C VAL A 262 2.19 8.07 -9.88
N PHE A 263 2.28 6.90 -9.27
CA PHE A 263 1.59 5.70 -9.70
C PHE A 263 0.29 5.56 -8.91
N VAL A 264 -0.80 5.30 -9.59
CA VAL A 264 -2.12 5.06 -9.00
C VAL A 264 -2.59 3.70 -9.44
N THR A 265 -2.91 2.82 -8.49
CA THR A 265 -3.61 1.57 -8.76
C THR A 265 -5.10 1.77 -8.63
N TYR A 266 -5.87 0.97 -9.35
CA TYR A 266 -7.33 1.00 -9.30
C TYR A 266 -7.85 -0.41 -9.07
N ALA A 267 -8.86 -0.52 -8.22
CA ALA A 267 -9.62 -1.74 -8.00
C ALA A 267 -11.10 -1.53 -8.30
N LYS A 268 -11.81 -2.62 -8.59
CA LYS A 268 -13.24 -2.58 -8.82
C LYS A 268 -13.97 -2.40 -7.49
N GLN A 269 -14.86 -1.42 -7.41
CA GLN A 269 -15.67 -1.15 -6.21
C GLN A 269 -16.78 -2.19 -6.04
N ASP A 270 -17.10 -2.51 -4.80
CA ASP A 270 -18.34 -3.17 -4.42
C ASP A 270 -19.55 -2.21 -4.52
N ALA A 271 -20.76 -2.69 -4.17
CA ALA A 271 -21.97 -1.90 -4.25
C ALA A 271 -21.99 -0.72 -3.25
N ASP A 272 -21.35 -0.88 -2.11
CA ASP A 272 -21.27 0.12 -1.04
C ASP A 272 -20.08 1.08 -1.25
N LYS A 273 -19.26 0.85 -2.30
CA LYS A 273 -18.05 1.61 -2.63
C LYS A 273 -17.06 1.69 -1.46
N HIS A 274 -17.03 0.65 -0.67
CA HIS A 274 -16.16 0.55 0.50
C HIS A 274 -15.03 -0.46 0.25
N ASP A 275 -15.37 -1.65 -0.25
CA ASP A 275 -14.41 -2.72 -0.49
C ASP A 275 -14.21 -3.01 -1.98
N ASP A 276 -13.10 -3.66 -2.30
CA ASP A 276 -12.82 -4.12 -3.65
C ASP A 276 -13.57 -5.42 -4.00
N VAL A 277 -13.83 -5.59 -5.27
CA VAL A 277 -14.33 -6.85 -5.84
C VAL A 277 -13.18 -7.58 -6.51
N ALA A 278 -12.63 -8.56 -5.80
CA ALA A 278 -11.57 -9.40 -6.33
C ALA A 278 -12.03 -10.19 -7.57
N GLY A 279 -11.16 -10.30 -8.57
CA GLY A 279 -11.41 -11.05 -9.79
C GLY A 279 -10.26 -10.90 -10.80
N PRO A 280 -10.00 -11.91 -11.63
CA PRO A 280 -8.99 -11.82 -12.68
C PRO A 280 -9.24 -10.61 -13.60
N GLY A 281 -8.24 -9.75 -13.77
CA GLY A 281 -8.35 -8.54 -14.59
C GLY A 281 -9.03 -7.35 -13.90
N ASN A 282 -9.45 -7.47 -12.64
CA ASN A 282 -10.04 -6.36 -11.88
C ASN A 282 -8.94 -5.43 -11.36
N GLY A 283 -8.31 -4.68 -12.26
CA GLY A 283 -7.29 -3.71 -11.88
C GLY A 283 -6.72 -2.92 -13.05
N PHE A 284 -6.25 -1.72 -12.72
CA PHE A 284 -5.51 -0.83 -13.61
C PHE A 284 -4.37 -0.18 -12.84
N ILE A 285 -3.39 0.34 -13.57
CA ILE A 285 -2.32 1.18 -13.03
C ILE A 285 -2.11 2.34 -13.99
N ASP A 286 -2.16 3.56 -13.49
CA ASP A 286 -1.84 4.77 -14.21
C ASP A 286 -0.59 5.44 -13.66
N VAL A 287 0.07 6.20 -14.51
CA VAL A 287 1.22 7.02 -14.16
C VAL A 287 0.91 8.47 -14.46
N PHE A 288 1.08 9.31 -13.45
CA PHE A 288 0.90 10.75 -13.52
C PHE A 288 2.23 11.48 -13.26
N SER A 289 2.30 12.73 -13.72
CA SER A 289 3.32 13.65 -13.22
C SER A 289 2.99 14.05 -11.78
N THR A 290 3.94 14.69 -11.10
CA THR A 290 3.74 15.23 -9.74
C THR A 290 2.67 16.34 -9.69
N GLU A 291 2.40 17.02 -10.82
CA GLU A 291 1.33 18.03 -10.96
C GLU A 291 -0.04 17.40 -11.26
N GLY A 292 -0.11 16.07 -11.46
CA GLY A 292 -1.35 15.33 -11.68
C GLY A 292 -1.76 15.19 -13.14
N ARG A 293 -0.85 15.45 -14.09
CA ARG A 293 -1.13 15.18 -15.52
C ARG A 293 -0.94 13.70 -15.81
N LEU A 294 -1.95 13.06 -16.38
CA LEU A 294 -1.84 11.68 -16.87
C LEU A 294 -0.74 11.57 -17.92
N LEU A 295 0.24 10.71 -17.66
CA LEU A 295 1.36 10.43 -18.57
C LEU A 295 1.09 9.19 -19.42
N LYS A 296 0.56 8.14 -18.81
CA LYS A 296 0.18 6.90 -19.51
C LYS A 296 -0.69 5.99 -18.64
N ARG A 297 -1.49 5.14 -19.28
CA ARG A 297 -1.97 3.88 -18.70
C ARG A 297 -0.78 2.93 -18.66
N PHE A 298 -0.36 2.53 -17.46
CA PHE A 298 0.82 1.66 -17.26
C PHE A 298 0.47 0.20 -17.49
N ALA A 299 -0.63 -0.27 -16.90
CA ALA A 299 -1.15 -1.62 -17.05
C ALA A 299 -2.68 -1.65 -16.90
N SER A 300 -3.31 -2.62 -17.56
CA SER A 300 -4.77 -2.80 -17.54
C SER A 300 -5.09 -4.29 -17.48
N HIS A 301 -6.03 -4.67 -16.62
CA HIS A 301 -6.57 -6.03 -16.56
C HIS A 301 -5.51 -7.15 -16.44
N GLY A 302 -5.67 -8.23 -17.20
CA GLY A 302 -4.69 -9.32 -17.31
C GLY A 302 -4.40 -9.97 -15.96
N VAL A 303 -3.18 -9.79 -15.46
CA VAL A 303 -2.72 -10.36 -14.17
C VAL A 303 -3.09 -9.50 -12.95
N LEU A 304 -3.67 -8.31 -13.16
CA LEU A 304 -4.09 -7.43 -12.07
C LEU A 304 -5.38 -7.94 -11.44
N ASN A 305 -5.43 -7.92 -10.11
CA ASN A 305 -6.56 -8.37 -9.32
C ASN A 305 -6.56 -7.60 -8.01
N SER A 306 -7.29 -6.50 -7.95
CA SER A 306 -7.28 -5.53 -6.84
C SER A 306 -5.84 -5.16 -6.44
N PRO A 307 -5.04 -4.56 -7.35
CA PRO A 307 -3.65 -4.22 -7.08
C PRO A 307 -3.57 -3.10 -6.04
N TRP A 308 -2.79 -3.31 -4.96
CA TRP A 308 -2.56 -2.31 -3.92
C TRP A 308 -1.08 -2.03 -3.71
N GLY A 309 -0.30 -3.01 -3.26
CA GLY A 309 1.11 -2.83 -2.92
C GLY A 309 1.97 -2.50 -4.14
N LEU A 310 2.65 -1.36 -4.12
CA LEU A 310 3.60 -0.95 -5.14
C LEU A 310 5.00 -0.80 -4.55
N GLU A 311 6.02 -1.38 -5.16
CA GLU A 311 7.42 -1.14 -4.79
C GLU A 311 8.37 -1.43 -5.95
N THR A 312 9.45 -0.67 -6.06
CA THR A 312 10.52 -1.01 -7.00
C THR A 312 11.34 -2.16 -6.48
N ALA A 313 11.57 -3.18 -7.30
CA ALA A 313 12.41 -4.30 -6.93
C ALA A 313 13.85 -3.83 -6.61
N PRO A 314 14.50 -4.44 -5.60
CA PRO A 314 15.91 -4.16 -5.32
C PRO A 314 16.83 -4.46 -6.52
N GLU A 315 18.02 -3.83 -6.55
CA GLU A 315 19.02 -4.06 -7.61
C GLU A 315 19.48 -5.52 -7.75
N LYS A 316 19.42 -6.29 -6.66
CA LYS A 316 19.75 -7.71 -6.62
C LYS A 316 18.54 -8.54 -6.26
N PHE A 317 17.51 -8.48 -7.11
CA PHE A 317 16.23 -9.20 -6.95
C PHE A 317 15.99 -10.20 -8.09
N GLY A 318 17.02 -10.93 -8.47
CA GLY A 318 16.98 -11.91 -9.54
C GLY A 318 16.66 -11.27 -10.89
N LYS A 319 15.83 -11.94 -11.69
CA LYS A 319 15.44 -11.47 -13.01
C LYS A 319 14.54 -10.21 -13.01
N PHE A 320 13.96 -9.88 -11.88
CA PHE A 320 13.06 -8.74 -11.73
C PHE A 320 13.75 -7.51 -11.09
N SER A 321 15.10 -7.49 -11.06
CA SER A 321 15.84 -6.36 -10.50
C SER A 321 15.50 -5.05 -11.20
N GLY A 322 15.02 -4.05 -10.45
CA GLY A 322 14.63 -2.74 -10.95
C GLY A 322 13.22 -2.63 -11.53
N ASP A 323 12.48 -3.72 -11.63
CA ASP A 323 11.08 -3.72 -12.08
C ASP A 323 10.14 -3.10 -11.02
N LEU A 324 8.95 -2.73 -11.45
CA LEU A 324 7.84 -2.42 -10.54
C LEU A 324 7.21 -3.73 -10.06
N LEU A 325 7.23 -3.96 -8.77
CA LEU A 325 6.48 -5.03 -8.11
C LEU A 325 5.09 -4.52 -7.76
N VAL A 326 4.09 -5.29 -8.16
CA VAL A 326 2.67 -5.00 -7.93
C VAL A 326 2.07 -6.15 -7.14
N GLY A 327 1.67 -5.90 -5.91
CA GLY A 327 0.97 -6.84 -5.05
C GLY A 327 -0.54 -6.77 -5.28
N ASN A 328 -1.12 -7.90 -5.62
CA ASN A 328 -2.57 -8.04 -5.75
C ASN A 328 -3.18 -8.45 -4.40
N PHE A 329 -4.06 -7.64 -3.85
CA PHE A 329 -4.86 -8.04 -2.70
C PHE A 329 -5.81 -9.19 -3.07
N GLY A 330 -6.42 -9.13 -4.25
CA GLY A 330 -7.47 -10.06 -4.65
C GLY A 330 -7.04 -11.51 -4.83
N ASP A 331 -5.76 -11.79 -5.14
CA ASP A 331 -5.27 -13.17 -5.30
C ASP A 331 -3.92 -13.45 -4.61
N GLY A 332 -3.39 -12.48 -3.87
CA GLY A 332 -2.16 -12.62 -3.08
C GLY A 332 -0.89 -12.77 -3.90
N LYS A 333 -0.91 -12.56 -5.20
CA LYS A 333 0.26 -12.67 -6.06
C LYS A 333 1.01 -11.35 -6.16
N ILE A 334 2.31 -11.46 -6.44
CA ILE A 334 3.17 -10.32 -6.74
C ILE A 334 3.63 -10.44 -8.18
N ASN A 335 3.30 -9.44 -8.98
CA ASN A 335 3.60 -9.35 -10.40
C ASN A 335 4.68 -8.31 -10.65
N ALA A 336 5.64 -8.62 -11.50
CA ALA A 336 6.70 -7.72 -11.91
C ALA A 336 6.41 -7.13 -13.28
N PHE A 337 6.62 -5.82 -13.41
CA PHE A 337 6.46 -5.07 -14.65
C PHE A 337 7.70 -4.23 -14.91
N ASP A 338 8.19 -4.21 -16.13
CA ASP A 338 9.23 -3.27 -16.54
C ASP A 338 8.80 -1.83 -16.19
N LEU A 339 9.55 -1.19 -15.31
CA LEU A 339 9.18 0.12 -14.73
C LEU A 339 9.03 1.22 -15.79
N LYS A 340 9.75 1.11 -16.90
CA LYS A 340 9.74 2.11 -17.97
C LYS A 340 8.58 1.92 -18.96
N THR A 341 8.31 0.68 -19.35
CA THR A 341 7.35 0.38 -20.42
C THR A 341 5.98 -0.03 -19.90
N GLY A 342 5.90 -0.64 -18.71
CA GLY A 342 4.69 -1.26 -18.16
C GLY A 342 4.46 -2.68 -18.67
N ARG A 343 5.46 -3.27 -19.37
CA ARG A 343 5.35 -4.64 -19.85
C ARG A 343 5.42 -5.62 -18.66
N PHE A 344 4.49 -6.57 -18.62
CA PHE A 344 4.51 -7.66 -17.65
C PHE A 344 5.71 -8.57 -17.88
N GLU A 345 6.53 -8.78 -16.85
CA GLU A 345 7.76 -9.61 -16.89
C GLU A 345 7.56 -10.97 -16.22
N GLY A 346 6.57 -11.10 -15.36
CA GLY A 346 6.23 -12.36 -14.71
C GLY A 346 5.72 -12.19 -13.29
N THR A 347 5.22 -13.30 -12.74
CA THR A 347 4.79 -13.40 -11.34
C THR A 347 5.94 -14.00 -10.52
N LEU A 348 6.15 -13.51 -9.29
CA LEU A 348 7.13 -14.07 -8.36
C LEU A 348 6.80 -15.54 -8.06
N ARG A 349 7.83 -16.40 -8.09
CA ARG A 349 7.69 -17.84 -7.87
C ARG A 349 8.63 -18.30 -6.76
N ASP A 350 8.21 -19.30 -6.01
CA ASP A 350 9.03 -19.96 -5.01
C ASP A 350 10.19 -20.76 -5.66
N LEU A 351 11.03 -21.36 -4.84
CA LEU A 351 12.17 -22.18 -5.27
C LEU A 351 11.76 -23.46 -6.03
N ARG A 352 10.47 -23.81 -6.02
CA ARG A 352 9.89 -24.94 -6.77
C ARG A 352 9.21 -24.50 -8.06
N GLY A 353 9.28 -23.21 -8.39
CA GLY A 353 8.65 -22.62 -9.56
C GLY A 353 7.14 -22.38 -9.44
N LYS A 354 6.54 -22.55 -8.26
CA LYS A 354 5.12 -22.22 -8.03
C LYS A 354 4.96 -20.72 -7.75
N PRO A 355 3.89 -20.07 -8.24
CA PRO A 355 3.59 -18.71 -7.85
C PRO A 355 3.54 -18.58 -6.32
N ILE A 356 4.20 -17.55 -5.77
CA ILE A 356 4.03 -17.15 -4.38
C ILE A 356 2.63 -16.55 -4.26
N VAL A 357 1.89 -17.00 -3.24
CA VAL A 357 0.54 -16.53 -2.95
C VAL A 357 0.45 -16.20 -1.46
N ILE A 358 0.30 -14.93 -1.14
CA ILE A 358 0.17 -14.39 0.21
C ILE A 358 -1.28 -13.90 0.37
N PRO A 359 -2.17 -14.70 1.00
CA PRO A 359 -3.57 -14.29 1.15
C PRO A 359 -3.71 -12.97 1.90
N GLY A 360 -4.55 -12.05 1.39
CA GLY A 360 -4.74 -10.74 1.98
C GLY A 360 -3.52 -9.81 1.85
N LEU A 361 -2.73 -9.97 0.78
CA LEU A 361 -1.52 -9.17 0.52
C LEU A 361 -1.88 -7.69 0.34
N TRP A 362 -1.32 -6.85 1.22
CA TRP A 362 -1.44 -5.40 1.20
C TRP A 362 -0.12 -4.74 0.77
N GLY A 363 0.62 -4.20 1.69
CA GLY A 363 1.80 -3.36 1.45
C GLY A 363 3.04 -4.11 0.98
N LEU A 364 3.84 -3.42 0.17
CA LEU A 364 5.19 -3.82 -0.21
C LEU A 364 6.17 -2.70 0.14
N GLN A 365 7.34 -3.06 0.70
CA GLN A 365 8.38 -2.08 1.04
C GLN A 365 9.77 -2.70 0.92
N ARG A 366 10.69 -2.04 0.21
CA ARG A 366 12.09 -2.49 0.17
C ARG A 366 12.71 -2.52 1.55
N GLY A 367 13.48 -3.55 1.81
CA GLY A 367 14.28 -3.64 3.01
C GLY A 367 15.43 -2.63 3.06
N THR A 368 16.04 -2.51 4.22
CA THR A 368 17.15 -1.59 4.52
C THR A 368 18.30 -2.35 5.15
N ASP A 369 19.45 -1.70 5.40
CA ASP A 369 20.56 -2.30 6.15
C ASP A 369 20.18 -2.66 7.60
N LYS A 370 19.09 -2.10 8.11
CA LYS A 370 18.57 -2.37 9.46
C LYS A 370 17.46 -3.41 9.48
N SER A 371 16.76 -3.57 8.34
CA SER A 371 15.53 -4.35 8.27
C SER A 371 15.45 -5.13 6.97
N GLY A 372 15.54 -6.45 7.05
CA GLY A 372 15.45 -7.35 5.91
C GLY A 372 16.69 -7.36 5.00
N GLY A 373 17.55 -6.35 5.03
CA GLY A 373 18.65 -6.13 4.08
C GLY A 373 18.17 -5.49 2.76
N ARG A 374 19.06 -4.76 2.08
CA ARG A 374 18.75 -3.96 0.88
C ARG A 374 18.19 -4.76 -0.31
N ASN A 375 18.40 -6.08 -0.32
CA ASN A 375 17.97 -6.98 -1.40
C ASN A 375 16.69 -7.75 -1.07
N SER A 376 15.94 -7.32 -0.06
CA SER A 376 14.65 -7.90 0.29
C SER A 376 13.50 -6.93 0.02
N VAL A 377 12.31 -7.49 -0.07
CA VAL A 377 11.04 -6.76 -0.07
C VAL A 377 10.23 -7.29 1.10
N TRP A 378 9.80 -6.40 1.99
CA TRP A 378 8.84 -6.69 3.05
C TRP A 378 7.44 -6.68 2.47
N PHE A 379 6.57 -7.53 3.02
CA PHE A 379 5.15 -7.53 2.71
C PHE A 379 4.33 -7.50 4.00
N ALA A 380 3.17 -6.87 3.95
CA ALA A 380 2.13 -6.91 4.96
C ALA A 380 0.90 -7.61 4.40
N ALA A 381 0.19 -8.40 5.21
CA ALA A 381 -0.99 -9.11 4.76
C ALA A 381 -2.02 -9.29 5.89
N GLY A 382 -3.29 -9.05 5.56
CA GLY A 382 -4.45 -9.34 6.39
C GLY A 382 -4.94 -10.77 6.16
N ILE A 383 -4.32 -11.75 6.82
CA ILE A 383 -4.66 -13.16 6.65
C ILE A 383 -5.98 -13.54 7.34
N ASN A 384 -6.54 -14.72 7.02
CA ASN A 384 -7.79 -15.21 7.57
C ASN A 384 -8.96 -14.23 7.37
N ALA A 385 -9.12 -13.75 6.12
CA ALA A 385 -10.11 -12.74 5.77
C ALA A 385 -9.99 -11.50 6.70
N GLU A 386 -8.76 -10.99 6.84
CA GLU A 386 -8.36 -9.76 7.53
C GLU A 386 -8.56 -9.78 9.06
N ASN A 387 -8.89 -10.94 9.63
CA ASN A 387 -9.01 -11.08 11.09
C ASN A 387 -7.66 -11.21 11.80
N ASN A 388 -6.57 -11.43 11.04
CA ASN A 388 -5.23 -11.62 11.57
C ASN A 388 -4.18 -10.97 10.67
N GLY A 389 -2.95 -10.85 11.18
CA GLY A 389 -1.86 -10.23 10.47
C GLY A 389 -0.68 -11.15 10.18
N LEU A 390 -0.01 -10.87 9.07
CA LEU A 390 1.25 -11.46 8.70
C LEU A 390 2.18 -10.39 8.13
N LEU A 391 3.40 -10.33 8.64
CA LEU A 391 4.49 -9.52 8.12
C LEU A 391 5.66 -10.43 7.76
N GLY A 392 6.18 -10.29 6.56
CA GLY A 392 7.26 -11.14 6.09
C GLY A 392 8.19 -10.47 5.10
N THR A 393 9.13 -11.24 4.56
CA THR A 393 10.08 -10.78 3.55
C THR A 393 10.22 -11.77 2.41
N LEU A 394 10.51 -11.21 1.24
CA LEU A 394 10.86 -11.92 0.03
C LEU A 394 12.28 -11.58 -0.40
N ARG A 395 13.05 -12.58 -0.82
CA ARG A 395 14.41 -12.44 -1.38
C ARG A 395 14.58 -13.36 -2.57
N ALA A 396 15.30 -12.88 -3.58
CA ALA A 396 15.78 -13.76 -4.62
C ALA A 396 16.88 -14.67 -4.06
N GLU A 397 16.77 -15.95 -4.33
CA GLU A 397 17.84 -16.93 -4.08
C GLU A 397 18.67 -17.14 -5.36
N LYS A 398 19.96 -17.40 -5.19
CA LYS A 398 20.90 -17.65 -6.30
C LYS A 398 20.95 -19.11 -6.68
#